data_24d9431ae7ac61b1b820c5c3e770b0b8
#
_entry.id   24d9431ae7ac61b1b820c5c3e770b0b8
#
_cell.length_a   1.000
_cell.length_b   1.000
_cell.length_c   1.000
_cell.angle_alpha   90.00
_cell.angle_beta   90.00
_cell.angle_gamma   90.00
#
_symmetry.space_group_name_H-M   'P 1'
#
loop_
_entity.id
_entity.type
_entity.pdbx_description
1 polymer ?
#
loop_
_entity_poly.entity_id
_entity_poly.type
_entity_poly.pdbx_seq_one_letter_code
_entity_poly.pdbx_strand_id
1 'polypeptide(L)'
;MTSTTVDRGGADQARAVPPMPEDELTPEKRAALDAALEELRAYAGAWARLGPAQRGALLEDVVAGLLRIGPRLVATSLEARGLPPGGHAEGEEWLGVATNIRYARLLRRSLAEIERYGHPRLPHPPYRGPGDQAVVRVYPDDIYEELTQPGMHAEVWMRPGVSLEETISSQAWAYREPHPGQVVAVLGAGNAALVVPTDILYQLFVEGRVVAFKFSPINSYLEPLFAEAFAPLIAGGYLRLLTGGAMVGFYLAHHPAVDCVHLTGSRETYEQLLAGPPPLDRPFTAEVGNVTPAIIVPGPWKPAEPEAQAVALATWAVFNGGYLCHAPRMIIQHRQWALRHEFLGRFEQILAATPTRRAWYPGSEATYAAILARHADVRRLGLPGKGELPWTLVPNLDPEDADEPLFTREHFGPFLGETALDAPDVASFIDRAVVFANERLWGRLAAAIVVHPETLRDPRVRAAYERALFDLRYGTIAVNTHPGASYYAGMTGWGAFPGALAHDRGAGEGMVCNAAMLRSPEKSVLTARFHPLGAPLMLGSHAMPLVARRLAEAQAHPSPLTAARLTIAALGGGA
;
A
#
# COMPACT_ATOMS: atom_id res chain seq x y z
N MET A 1 -2.65 60.20 12.65
CA MET A 1 -3.15 58.83 12.69
C MET A 1 -3.00 58.27 11.29
N THR A 2 -1.85 57.72 10.98
CA THR A 2 -1.49 57.23 9.65
C THR A 2 -1.73 55.69 9.63
N SER A 3 -2.73 55.30 8.85
CA SER A 3 -3.04 53.91 8.57
C SER A 3 -2.03 53.34 7.58
N THR A 4 -1.21 52.42 8.03
CA THR A 4 -0.29 51.66 7.18
C THR A 4 -1.04 50.42 6.66
N THR A 5 -1.51 50.50 5.42
CA THR A 5 -1.98 49.34 4.65
C THR A 5 -0.79 48.44 4.31
N VAL A 6 -0.76 47.26 4.90
CA VAL A 6 0.18 46.21 4.50
C VAL A 6 -0.32 45.63 3.18
N ASP A 7 0.46 45.88 2.14
CA ASP A 7 0.31 45.30 0.80
C ASP A 7 0.57 43.80 0.87
N ARG A 8 -0.46 42.95 0.71
CA ARG A 8 -0.39 41.52 0.53
C ARG A 8 -0.41 41.16 -0.96
N GLY A 9 0.45 41.81 -1.70
CA GLY A 9 0.68 41.49 -3.10
C GLY A 9 1.97 40.72 -3.27
N GLY A 10 1.87 39.38 -3.46
CA GLY A 10 3.04 38.65 -3.91
C GLY A 10 2.96 37.16 -3.59
N ALA A 11 2.76 36.37 -4.62
CA ALA A 11 2.96 34.92 -4.72
C ALA A 11 1.69 34.04 -4.78
N ASP A 12 0.80 34.36 -5.69
CA ASP A 12 -0.13 33.35 -6.20
C ASP A 12 0.35 32.86 -7.60
N GLN A 13 1.56 32.32 -7.65
CA GLN A 13 1.98 31.44 -8.72
C GLN A 13 1.75 30.00 -8.24
N ALA A 14 0.51 29.53 -8.38
CA ALA A 14 0.21 28.11 -8.31
C ALA A 14 1.12 27.40 -9.34
N ARG A 15 2.27 26.85 -8.88
CA ARG A 15 3.11 26.01 -9.71
C ARG A 15 2.25 24.84 -10.18
N ALA A 16 2.08 24.74 -11.49
CA ALA A 16 1.29 23.70 -12.12
C ALA A 16 1.94 22.32 -11.81
N VAL A 17 1.10 21.30 -11.65
CA VAL A 17 1.55 19.89 -11.76
C VAL A 17 2.47 19.81 -12.98
N PRO A 18 3.68 19.21 -12.87
CA PRO A 18 4.54 19.08 -14.02
C PRO A 18 3.75 18.53 -15.21
N PRO A 19 3.89 19.11 -16.41
CA PRO A 19 3.17 18.61 -17.56
C PRO A 19 3.48 17.11 -17.74
N MET A 20 2.46 16.31 -18.02
CA MET A 20 2.67 14.90 -18.33
C MET A 20 3.63 14.80 -19.53
N PRO A 21 4.66 13.95 -19.47
CA PRO A 21 5.57 13.77 -20.59
C PRO A 21 4.79 13.33 -21.82
N GLU A 22 5.20 13.85 -22.98
CA GLU A 22 4.60 13.45 -24.26
C GLU A 22 4.65 11.93 -24.41
N ASP A 23 3.50 11.33 -24.75
CA ASP A 23 3.35 9.88 -24.89
C ASP A 23 3.80 9.40 -26.29
N GLU A 24 4.70 10.13 -26.92
CA GLU A 24 5.19 9.78 -28.24
C GLU A 24 6.41 8.87 -28.16
N LEU A 25 6.37 7.76 -28.85
CA LEU A 25 7.48 6.81 -28.99
C LEU A 25 8.28 7.17 -30.26
N THR A 26 9.10 8.24 -30.19
CA THR A 26 9.98 8.64 -31.31
C THR A 26 11.04 7.57 -31.59
N PRO A 27 11.63 7.55 -32.81
CA PRO A 27 12.73 6.63 -33.14
C PRO A 27 13.91 6.73 -32.17
N GLU A 28 14.28 7.94 -31.73
CA GLU A 28 15.38 8.18 -30.79
C GLU A 28 15.05 7.60 -29.42
N LYS A 29 13.82 7.80 -28.93
CA LYS A 29 13.34 7.25 -27.67
C LYS A 29 13.29 5.72 -27.72
N ARG A 30 12.84 5.16 -28.84
CA ARG A 30 12.85 3.70 -29.07
C ARG A 30 14.28 3.16 -28.98
N ALA A 31 15.21 3.74 -29.71
CA ALA A 31 16.62 3.32 -29.69
C ALA A 31 17.25 3.40 -28.27
N ALA A 32 16.89 4.42 -27.48
CA ALA A 32 17.34 4.53 -26.10
C ALA A 32 16.75 3.43 -25.19
N LEU A 33 15.48 3.07 -25.39
CA LEU A 33 14.83 1.97 -24.66
C LEU A 33 15.46 0.62 -25.04
N ASP A 34 15.70 0.37 -26.33
CA ASP A 34 16.34 -0.84 -26.83
C ASP A 34 17.74 -1.00 -26.21
N ALA A 35 18.56 0.06 -26.26
CA ALA A 35 19.90 0.04 -25.64
C ALA A 35 19.85 -0.25 -24.14
N ALA A 36 18.90 0.33 -23.41
CA ALA A 36 18.73 0.09 -21.96
C ALA A 36 18.34 -1.36 -21.68
N LEU A 37 17.47 -1.96 -22.48
CA LEU A 37 17.03 -3.36 -22.34
C LEU A 37 18.13 -4.35 -22.75
N GLU A 38 18.88 -4.06 -23.82
CA GLU A 38 20.03 -4.87 -24.22
C GLU A 38 21.12 -4.89 -23.16
N GLU A 39 21.38 -3.74 -22.53
CA GLU A 39 22.31 -3.67 -21.41
C GLU A 39 21.84 -4.50 -20.22
N LEU A 40 20.58 -4.37 -19.79
CA LEU A 40 20.01 -5.23 -18.74
C LEU A 40 20.14 -6.71 -19.09
N ARG A 41 19.84 -7.10 -20.33
CA ARG A 41 19.99 -8.48 -20.82
C ARG A 41 21.42 -8.98 -20.69
N ALA A 42 22.40 -8.15 -21.01
CA ALA A 42 23.82 -8.51 -20.89
C ALA A 42 24.23 -8.79 -19.44
N TYR A 43 23.65 -8.08 -18.47
CA TYR A 43 23.96 -8.23 -17.04
C TYR A 43 23.05 -9.21 -16.28
N ALA A 44 21.93 -9.66 -16.85
CA ALA A 44 20.97 -10.56 -16.19
C ALA A 44 21.63 -11.85 -15.67
N GLY A 45 22.49 -12.49 -16.47
CA GLY A 45 23.22 -13.68 -16.06
C GLY A 45 24.26 -13.42 -14.97
N ALA A 46 24.90 -12.23 -14.97
CA ALA A 46 25.82 -11.84 -13.91
C ALA A 46 25.06 -11.64 -12.58
N TRP A 47 23.90 -10.96 -12.63
CA TRP A 47 23.02 -10.81 -11.48
C TRP A 47 22.58 -12.13 -10.90
N ALA A 48 22.15 -13.09 -11.74
CA ALA A 48 21.71 -14.40 -11.30
C ALA A 48 22.79 -15.18 -10.53
N ARG A 49 24.06 -14.96 -10.87
CA ARG A 49 25.22 -15.59 -10.21
C ARG A 49 25.75 -14.82 -9.00
N LEU A 50 25.27 -13.59 -8.77
CA LEU A 50 25.74 -12.77 -7.65
C LEU A 50 25.24 -13.35 -6.33
N GLY A 51 26.16 -13.67 -5.42
CA GLY A 51 25.84 -14.28 -4.13
C GLY A 51 25.07 -13.36 -3.16
N PRO A 52 24.44 -13.95 -2.12
CA PRO A 52 23.68 -13.16 -1.14
C PRO A 52 24.49 -12.07 -0.45
N ALA A 53 25.75 -12.34 -0.08
CA ALA A 53 26.61 -11.34 0.57
C ALA A 53 26.89 -10.13 -0.33
N GLN A 54 27.15 -10.33 -1.61
CA GLN A 54 27.39 -9.27 -2.58
C GLN A 54 26.14 -8.43 -2.82
N ARG A 55 24.96 -9.08 -2.96
CA ARG A 55 23.67 -8.39 -3.06
C ARG A 55 23.35 -7.60 -1.79
N GLY A 56 23.73 -8.14 -0.61
CA GLY A 56 23.56 -7.47 0.68
C GLY A 56 24.37 -6.17 0.80
N ALA A 57 25.57 -6.13 0.24
CA ALA A 57 26.39 -4.91 0.18
C ALA A 57 25.72 -3.81 -0.67
N LEU A 58 25.15 -4.17 -1.83
CA LEU A 58 24.39 -3.21 -2.66
C LEU A 58 23.18 -2.64 -1.92
N LEU A 59 22.50 -3.45 -1.10
CA LEU A 59 21.36 -2.98 -0.28
C LEU A 59 21.79 -2.03 0.83
N GLU A 60 22.99 -2.18 1.38
CA GLU A 60 23.54 -1.24 2.37
C GLU A 60 23.69 0.15 1.76
N ASP A 61 24.25 0.25 0.55
CA ASP A 61 24.37 1.49 -0.19
C ASP A 61 23.00 2.09 -0.55
N VAL A 62 22.02 1.24 -0.92
CA VAL A 62 20.63 1.68 -1.19
C VAL A 62 19.98 2.25 0.07
N VAL A 63 20.13 1.64 1.24
CA VAL A 63 19.61 2.16 2.52
C VAL A 63 20.21 3.55 2.79
N ALA A 64 21.52 3.70 2.64
CA ALA A 64 22.20 4.99 2.80
C ALA A 64 21.71 6.03 1.76
N GLY A 65 21.49 5.59 0.52
CA GLY A 65 20.93 6.39 -0.56
C GLY A 65 19.54 6.91 -0.26
N LEU A 66 18.61 6.04 0.13
CA LEU A 66 17.23 6.38 0.48
C LEU A 66 17.17 7.38 1.64
N LEU A 67 17.99 7.18 2.68
CA LEU A 67 18.06 8.12 3.80
C LEU A 67 18.59 9.49 3.35
N ARG A 68 19.60 9.51 2.50
CA ARG A 68 20.22 10.75 2.00
C ARG A 68 19.27 11.57 1.14
N ILE A 69 18.49 10.94 0.26
CA ILE A 69 17.51 11.64 -0.57
C ILE A 69 16.23 12.01 0.19
N GLY A 70 15.94 11.37 1.32
CA GLY A 70 14.68 11.48 2.07
C GLY A 70 14.15 12.91 2.21
N PRO A 71 14.96 13.89 2.72
CA PRO A 71 14.47 15.26 2.87
C PRO A 71 14.04 15.92 1.54
N ARG A 72 14.81 15.67 0.46
CA ARG A 72 14.49 16.20 -0.87
C ARG A 72 13.29 15.47 -1.48
N LEU A 73 13.19 14.16 -1.31
CA LEU A 73 12.07 13.36 -1.77
C LEU A 73 10.76 13.87 -1.18
N VAL A 74 10.73 14.08 0.14
CA VAL A 74 9.56 14.61 0.86
C VAL A 74 9.20 16.01 0.36
N ALA A 75 10.17 16.92 0.30
CA ALA A 75 9.95 18.30 -0.16
C ALA A 75 9.43 18.35 -1.60
N THR A 76 10.04 17.58 -2.52
CA THR A 76 9.63 17.52 -3.93
C THR A 76 8.24 16.89 -4.10
N SER A 77 7.90 15.86 -3.30
CA SER A 77 6.57 15.26 -3.32
C SER A 77 5.47 16.23 -2.85
N LEU A 78 5.75 16.99 -1.78
CA LEU A 78 4.82 18.02 -1.28
C LEU A 78 4.63 19.16 -2.31
N GLU A 79 5.73 19.64 -2.87
CA GLU A 79 5.69 20.70 -3.90
C GLU A 79 4.88 20.28 -5.13
N ALA A 80 5.12 19.07 -5.65
CA ALA A 80 4.41 18.52 -6.80
C ALA A 80 2.89 18.42 -6.58
N ARG A 81 2.47 18.17 -5.33
CA ARG A 81 1.05 18.06 -4.95
C ARG A 81 0.45 19.39 -4.45
N GLY A 82 1.25 20.46 -4.37
CA GLY A 82 0.82 21.75 -3.85
C GLY A 82 0.49 21.73 -2.36
N LEU A 83 1.18 20.90 -1.58
CA LEU A 83 0.96 20.73 -0.15
C LEU A 83 2.01 21.51 0.67
N PRO A 84 1.62 22.18 1.77
CA PRO A 84 2.57 22.88 2.61
C PRO A 84 3.41 21.92 3.46
N PRO A 85 4.65 22.28 3.81
CA PRO A 85 5.45 21.54 4.79
C PRO A 85 4.86 21.69 6.20
N GLY A 86 5.28 20.81 7.12
CA GLY A 86 4.92 20.83 8.55
C GLY A 86 3.58 20.18 8.89
N GLY A 87 2.81 19.76 7.89
CA GLY A 87 1.49 19.15 8.10
C GLY A 87 1.51 17.63 8.07
N HIS A 88 0.32 17.04 8.22
CA HIS A 88 0.11 15.60 8.20
C HIS A 88 0.67 14.95 6.92
N ALA A 89 0.53 15.62 5.76
CA ALA A 89 1.05 15.15 4.48
C ALA A 89 2.58 14.97 4.45
N GLU A 90 3.34 15.81 5.15
CA GLU A 90 4.78 15.62 5.29
C GLU A 90 5.11 14.34 6.06
N GLY A 91 4.33 14.06 7.12
CA GLY A 91 4.46 12.82 7.87
C GLY A 91 4.16 11.59 7.02
N GLU A 92 3.15 11.66 6.14
CA GLU A 92 2.82 10.59 5.19
C GLU A 92 4.00 10.27 4.25
N GLU A 93 4.65 11.29 3.69
CA GLU A 93 5.82 11.10 2.82
C GLU A 93 7.01 10.51 3.61
N TRP A 94 7.27 10.99 4.83
CA TRP A 94 8.32 10.43 5.68
C TRP A 94 8.04 8.97 6.09
N LEU A 95 6.77 8.57 6.29
CA LEU A 95 6.42 7.16 6.51
C LEU A 95 6.75 6.30 5.29
N GLY A 96 6.56 6.83 4.08
CA GLY A 96 6.99 6.16 2.85
C GLY A 96 8.51 5.92 2.83
N VAL A 97 9.30 6.93 3.18
CA VAL A 97 10.78 6.81 3.30
C VAL A 97 11.16 5.77 4.35
N ALA A 98 10.53 5.82 5.54
CA ALA A 98 10.78 4.86 6.62
C ALA A 98 10.47 3.42 6.21
N THR A 99 9.34 3.21 5.52
CA THR A 99 8.90 1.92 5.01
C THR A 99 9.91 1.33 4.02
N ASN A 100 10.39 2.13 3.07
CA ASN A 100 11.35 1.68 2.06
C ASN A 100 12.72 1.33 2.66
N ILE A 101 13.21 2.17 3.60
CA ILE A 101 14.45 1.89 4.33
C ILE A 101 14.32 0.60 5.14
N ARG A 102 13.18 0.42 5.83
CA ARG A 102 12.89 -0.81 6.57
C ARG A 102 12.91 -2.03 5.65
N TYR A 103 12.21 -1.96 4.51
CA TYR A 103 12.13 -3.07 3.58
C TYR A 103 13.52 -3.45 3.03
N ALA A 104 14.32 -2.48 2.61
CA ALA A 104 15.70 -2.72 2.17
C ALA A 104 16.57 -3.36 3.28
N ARG A 105 16.42 -2.91 4.53
CA ARG A 105 17.11 -3.47 5.70
C ARG A 105 16.68 -4.92 5.97
N LEU A 106 15.40 -5.22 5.87
CA LEU A 106 14.87 -6.58 6.05
C LEU A 106 15.40 -7.52 4.96
N LEU A 107 15.40 -7.09 3.70
CA LEU A 107 15.99 -7.85 2.60
C LEU A 107 17.49 -8.11 2.83
N ARG A 108 18.24 -7.08 3.27
CA ARG A 108 19.67 -7.25 3.61
C ARG A 108 19.89 -8.29 4.71
N ARG A 109 19.03 -8.28 5.75
CA ARG A 109 19.06 -9.30 6.80
C ARG A 109 18.76 -10.70 6.24
N SER A 110 17.72 -10.83 5.44
CA SER A 110 17.36 -12.11 4.80
C SER A 110 18.48 -12.64 3.93
N LEU A 111 19.19 -11.78 3.20
CA LEU A 111 20.35 -12.19 2.41
C LEU A 111 21.52 -12.69 3.29
N ALA A 112 21.81 -12.03 4.41
CA ALA A 112 22.81 -12.48 5.35
C ALA A 112 22.44 -13.83 5.99
N GLU A 113 21.14 -14.06 6.23
CA GLU A 113 20.62 -15.32 6.74
C GLU A 113 20.67 -16.44 5.69
N ILE A 114 20.38 -16.14 4.41
CA ILE A 114 20.57 -17.09 3.29
C ILE A 114 22.04 -17.51 3.19
N GLU A 115 22.98 -16.56 3.26
CA GLU A 115 24.42 -16.87 3.23
C GLU A 115 24.82 -17.82 4.36
N ARG A 116 24.25 -17.65 5.54
CA ARG A 116 24.62 -18.42 6.73
C ARG A 116 23.84 -19.72 6.90
N TYR A 117 22.56 -19.73 6.56
CA TYR A 117 21.63 -20.83 6.89
C TYR A 117 20.97 -21.46 5.65
N GLY A 118 21.14 -20.87 4.48
CA GLY A 118 20.50 -21.29 3.23
C GLY A 118 19.06 -20.78 3.04
N HIS A 119 18.50 -20.08 4.02
CA HIS A 119 17.15 -19.47 3.96
C HIS A 119 17.01 -18.33 4.97
N PRO A 120 16.07 -17.37 4.77
CA PRO A 120 15.71 -16.38 5.77
C PRO A 120 15.15 -17.07 7.03
N ARG A 121 15.51 -16.55 8.21
CA ARG A 121 14.94 -17.03 9.46
C ARG A 121 13.57 -16.39 9.70
N LEU A 122 12.64 -17.22 10.14
CA LEU A 122 11.32 -16.74 10.56
C LEU A 122 11.36 -16.38 12.06
N PRO A 123 10.75 -15.27 12.48
CA PRO A 123 10.71 -14.89 13.91
C PRO A 123 10.06 -15.96 14.79
N HIS A 124 9.08 -16.68 14.23
CA HIS A 124 8.38 -17.77 14.89
C HIS A 124 8.27 -18.97 13.94
N PRO A 125 8.28 -20.21 14.48
CA PRO A 125 8.07 -21.39 13.65
C PRO A 125 6.66 -21.37 13.03
N PRO A 126 6.49 -21.90 11.80
CA PRO A 126 5.18 -22.07 11.19
C PRO A 126 4.29 -22.99 12.04
N TYR A 127 2.99 -22.73 12.02
CA TYR A 127 2.00 -23.52 12.77
C TYR A 127 0.74 -23.76 11.92
N ARG A 128 -0.13 -24.68 12.37
CA ARG A 128 -1.42 -24.94 11.73
C ARG A 128 -2.46 -23.94 12.23
N GLY A 129 -2.99 -23.15 11.31
CA GLY A 129 -4.07 -22.21 11.52
C GLY A 129 -5.44 -22.75 11.11
N PRO A 130 -6.44 -21.85 10.96
CA PRO A 130 -7.77 -22.22 10.47
C PRO A 130 -7.68 -22.98 9.14
N GLY A 131 -8.60 -23.95 8.94
CA GLY A 131 -8.62 -24.77 7.73
C GLY A 131 -7.38 -25.66 7.53
N ASP A 132 -6.60 -25.91 8.58
CA ASP A 132 -5.31 -26.65 8.54
C ASP A 132 -4.24 -25.98 7.65
N GLN A 133 -4.41 -24.68 7.33
CA GLN A 133 -3.39 -23.93 6.59
C GLN A 133 -2.11 -23.74 7.40
N ALA A 134 -0.97 -23.74 6.72
CA ALA A 134 0.28 -23.31 7.34
C ALA A 134 0.27 -21.79 7.50
N VAL A 135 0.55 -21.32 8.71
CA VAL A 135 0.60 -19.89 9.07
C VAL A 135 1.95 -19.55 9.65
N VAL A 136 2.50 -18.40 9.27
CA VAL A 136 3.77 -17.88 9.77
C VAL A 136 3.54 -16.52 10.40
N ARG A 137 3.84 -16.37 11.68
CA ARG A 137 3.89 -15.06 12.32
C ARG A 137 5.21 -14.40 11.97
N VAL A 138 5.14 -13.26 11.26
CA VAL A 138 6.31 -12.55 10.72
C VAL A 138 6.55 -11.19 11.35
N TYR A 139 5.62 -10.71 12.17
CA TYR A 139 5.74 -9.44 12.90
C TYR A 139 5.14 -9.56 14.32
N PRO A 140 5.70 -8.94 15.38
CA PRO A 140 6.99 -8.25 15.39
C PRO A 140 8.15 -9.22 15.13
N ASP A 141 9.25 -8.70 14.58
CA ASP A 141 10.41 -9.51 14.25
C ASP A 141 11.57 -9.30 15.25
N ASP A 142 11.49 -8.26 16.09
CA ASP A 142 12.43 -7.97 17.15
C ASP A 142 11.80 -7.31 18.39
N ILE A 143 12.56 -7.23 19.47
CA ILE A 143 12.10 -6.65 20.75
C ILE A 143 11.77 -5.15 20.65
N TYR A 144 12.40 -4.40 19.75
CA TYR A 144 12.14 -2.98 19.60
C TYR A 144 10.76 -2.75 18.95
N GLU A 145 10.36 -3.62 18.04
CA GLU A 145 9.03 -3.59 17.44
C GLU A 145 7.94 -3.96 18.45
N GLU A 146 8.17 -4.99 19.25
CA GLU A 146 7.26 -5.35 20.34
C GLU A 146 7.05 -4.19 21.32
N LEU A 147 8.13 -3.44 21.64
CA LEU A 147 8.07 -2.31 22.55
C LEU A 147 7.43 -1.05 21.93
N THR A 148 7.66 -0.80 20.63
CA THR A 148 7.18 0.41 19.97
C THR A 148 5.77 0.27 19.41
N GLN A 149 5.34 -0.97 19.09
CA GLN A 149 4.01 -1.28 18.56
C GLN A 149 3.37 -2.46 19.32
N PRO A 150 3.20 -2.33 20.65
CA PRO A 150 2.75 -3.45 21.47
C PRO A 150 1.35 -3.91 21.09
N GLY A 151 1.23 -5.23 20.87
CA GLY A 151 0.00 -5.90 20.47
C GLY A 151 -0.35 -5.79 18.98
N MET A 152 0.58 -5.30 18.14
CA MET A 152 0.48 -5.46 16.70
C MET A 152 1.14 -6.78 16.29
N HIS A 153 0.44 -7.57 15.47
CA HIS A 153 0.96 -8.81 14.88
C HIS A 153 0.69 -8.84 13.40
N ALA A 154 1.58 -9.52 12.64
CA ALA A 154 1.31 -9.85 11.26
C ALA A 154 1.66 -11.33 10.98
N GLU A 155 0.77 -11.98 10.29
CA GLU A 155 0.86 -13.37 9.88
C GLU A 155 0.79 -13.48 8.37
N VAL A 156 1.50 -14.44 7.82
CA VAL A 156 1.34 -14.87 6.42
C VAL A 156 0.70 -16.24 6.42
N TRP A 157 -0.44 -16.35 5.79
CA TRP A 157 -1.17 -17.59 5.59
C TRP A 157 -0.76 -18.17 4.23
N MET A 158 -0.28 -19.40 4.24
CA MET A 158 0.19 -20.06 3.03
C MET A 158 -0.98 -20.62 2.23
N ARG A 159 -0.79 -20.84 0.94
CA ARG A 159 -1.83 -21.48 0.10
C ARG A 159 -2.23 -22.83 0.66
N PRO A 160 -3.51 -23.26 0.48
CA PRO A 160 -3.95 -24.59 0.88
C PRO A 160 -3.06 -25.70 0.31
N GLY A 161 -2.76 -26.68 1.13
CA GLY A 161 -1.90 -27.81 0.76
C GLY A 161 -0.40 -27.60 1.01
N VAL A 162 0.06 -26.38 1.27
CA VAL A 162 1.47 -26.15 1.66
C VAL A 162 1.72 -26.69 3.06
N SER A 163 2.72 -27.54 3.21
CA SER A 163 3.11 -28.09 4.52
C SER A 163 3.93 -27.11 5.35
N LEU A 164 4.04 -27.35 6.67
CA LEU A 164 4.91 -26.55 7.55
C LEU A 164 6.39 -26.66 7.13
N GLU A 165 6.81 -27.84 6.70
CA GLU A 165 8.18 -28.08 6.21
C GLU A 165 8.41 -27.37 4.87
N GLU A 166 7.46 -27.46 3.93
CA GLU A 166 7.53 -26.79 2.63
C GLU A 166 7.56 -25.28 2.78
N THR A 167 6.85 -24.72 3.76
CA THR A 167 6.89 -23.29 4.07
C THR A 167 8.32 -22.77 4.26
N ILE A 168 9.17 -23.55 4.94
CA ILE A 168 10.58 -23.21 5.17
C ILE A 168 11.46 -23.63 3.99
N SER A 169 11.29 -24.88 3.51
CA SER A 169 12.16 -25.45 2.50
C SER A 169 12.02 -24.79 1.12
N SER A 170 10.91 -24.13 0.83
CA SER A 170 10.69 -23.40 -0.42
C SER A 170 11.08 -21.91 -0.39
N GLN A 171 11.48 -21.37 0.77
CA GLN A 171 11.93 -19.97 0.86
C GLN A 171 13.15 -19.70 -0.04
N ALA A 172 13.33 -18.46 -0.43
CA ALA A 172 14.50 -17.97 -1.17
C ALA A 172 14.80 -18.76 -2.46
N TRP A 173 13.74 -19.13 -3.21
CA TRP A 173 13.83 -19.95 -4.43
C TRP A 173 14.81 -19.39 -5.45
N ALA A 174 14.87 -18.06 -5.65
CA ALA A 174 15.78 -17.42 -6.58
C ALA A 174 17.27 -17.56 -6.22
N TYR A 175 17.59 -18.03 -5.01
CA TYR A 175 18.95 -18.28 -4.53
C TYR A 175 19.31 -19.76 -4.50
N ARG A 176 18.33 -20.63 -4.67
CA ARG A 176 18.49 -22.10 -4.63
C ARG A 176 18.39 -22.75 -5.99
N GLU A 177 17.53 -22.20 -6.85
CA GLU A 177 17.25 -22.74 -8.18
C GLU A 177 18.12 -21.98 -9.20
N PRO A 178 19.14 -22.63 -9.84
CA PRO A 178 19.93 -21.98 -10.87
C PRO A 178 19.04 -21.49 -12.02
N HIS A 179 19.21 -20.26 -12.44
CA HIS A 179 18.48 -19.67 -13.56
C HIS A 179 19.42 -18.81 -14.43
N PRO A 180 19.15 -18.66 -15.75
CA PRO A 180 20.03 -17.92 -16.67
C PRO A 180 20.05 -16.42 -16.44
N GLY A 181 19.21 -15.90 -15.56
CA GLY A 181 18.91 -14.48 -15.37
C GLY A 181 17.72 -14.04 -16.22
N GLN A 182 16.93 -13.12 -15.69
CA GLN A 182 15.72 -12.61 -16.32
C GLN A 182 15.67 -11.09 -16.27
N VAL A 183 15.06 -10.49 -17.28
CA VAL A 183 14.73 -9.06 -17.34
C VAL A 183 13.24 -8.88 -17.09
N VAL A 184 12.89 -8.08 -16.08
CA VAL A 184 11.50 -7.68 -15.84
C VAL A 184 11.28 -6.23 -16.23
N ALA A 185 10.21 -5.97 -16.98
CA ALA A 185 9.68 -4.62 -17.15
C ALA A 185 8.70 -4.33 -16.00
N VAL A 186 9.02 -3.34 -15.19
CA VAL A 186 8.16 -2.87 -14.10
C VAL A 186 7.48 -1.57 -14.52
N LEU A 187 6.16 -1.60 -14.66
CA LEU A 187 5.33 -0.44 -14.94
C LEU A 187 4.82 0.12 -13.61
N GLY A 188 5.52 1.12 -13.10
CA GLY A 188 5.31 1.64 -11.76
C GLY A 188 4.09 2.54 -11.61
N ALA A 189 3.51 2.57 -10.42
CA ALA A 189 2.38 3.41 -10.04
C ALA A 189 2.76 4.89 -9.89
N GLY A 190 1.77 5.78 -10.03
CA GLY A 190 1.96 7.24 -9.91
C GLY A 190 1.43 7.84 -8.61
N ASN A 191 0.78 7.05 -7.76
CA ASN A 191 0.05 7.56 -6.60
C ASN A 191 0.92 7.82 -5.36
N ALA A 192 2.00 7.08 -5.17
CA ALA A 192 2.86 7.21 -4.00
C ALA A 192 4.33 6.95 -4.32
N ALA A 193 5.23 7.77 -3.78
CA ALA A 193 6.68 7.62 -3.97
C ALA A 193 7.21 6.29 -3.38
N LEU A 194 6.57 5.79 -2.32
CA LEU A 194 7.00 4.56 -1.63
C LEU A 194 6.92 3.29 -2.49
N VAL A 195 6.05 3.25 -3.49
CA VAL A 195 5.84 2.07 -4.34
C VAL A 195 7.05 1.82 -5.26
N VAL A 196 7.73 2.88 -5.71
CA VAL A 196 8.88 2.78 -6.61
C VAL A 196 10.00 1.87 -6.07
N PRO A 197 10.55 2.12 -4.86
CA PRO A 197 11.55 1.21 -4.29
C PRO A 197 11.00 -0.18 -3.99
N THR A 198 9.75 -0.30 -3.56
CA THR A 198 9.17 -1.59 -3.19
C THR A 198 9.16 -2.55 -4.38
N ASP A 199 8.66 -2.10 -5.53
CA ASP A 199 8.60 -2.91 -6.75
C ASP A 199 10.00 -3.28 -7.26
N ILE A 200 10.92 -2.30 -7.30
CA ILE A 200 12.31 -2.50 -7.72
C ILE A 200 13.00 -3.54 -6.83
N LEU A 201 12.93 -3.36 -5.50
CA LEU A 201 13.63 -4.20 -4.56
C LEU A 201 13.05 -5.63 -4.53
N TYR A 202 11.73 -5.77 -4.66
CA TYR A 202 11.10 -7.08 -4.76
C TYR A 202 11.60 -7.87 -5.97
N GLN A 203 11.59 -7.25 -7.15
CA GLN A 203 12.02 -7.92 -8.38
C GLN A 203 13.51 -8.27 -8.37
N LEU A 204 14.36 -7.37 -7.87
CA LEU A 204 15.81 -7.63 -7.78
C LEU A 204 16.15 -8.69 -6.73
N PHE A 205 15.64 -8.53 -5.50
CA PHE A 205 16.16 -9.26 -4.35
C PHE A 205 15.30 -10.44 -3.91
N VAL A 206 14.02 -10.48 -4.23
CA VAL A 206 13.16 -11.65 -3.95
C VAL A 206 13.06 -12.55 -5.19
N GLU A 207 12.77 -11.97 -6.35
CA GLU A 207 12.60 -12.71 -7.61
C GLU A 207 13.91 -12.96 -8.37
N GLY A 208 14.98 -12.25 -8.02
CA GLY A 208 16.31 -12.44 -8.63
C GLY A 208 16.44 -11.90 -10.06
N ARG A 209 15.59 -10.94 -10.48
CA ARG A 209 15.51 -10.39 -11.84
C ARG A 209 16.16 -9.02 -11.94
N VAL A 210 16.81 -8.68 -13.07
CA VAL A 210 17.21 -7.31 -13.37
C VAL A 210 16.02 -6.50 -13.86
N VAL A 211 15.99 -5.19 -13.58
CA VAL A 211 14.78 -4.39 -13.65
C VAL A 211 14.89 -3.22 -14.65
N ALA A 212 13.96 -3.18 -15.60
CA ALA A 212 13.62 -1.98 -16.36
C ALA A 212 12.40 -1.33 -15.69
N PHE A 213 12.62 -0.33 -14.84
CA PHE A 213 11.55 0.37 -14.13
C PHE A 213 11.10 1.60 -14.90
N LYS A 214 9.85 1.62 -15.35
CA LYS A 214 9.22 2.76 -16.01
C LYS A 214 8.33 3.51 -15.03
N PHE A 215 8.70 4.76 -14.73
CA PHE A 215 7.88 5.65 -13.91
C PHE A 215 6.51 5.90 -14.54
N SER A 216 5.49 6.00 -13.70
CA SER A 216 4.24 6.63 -14.12
C SER A 216 4.50 8.10 -14.51
N PRO A 217 3.84 8.63 -15.55
CA PRO A 217 3.97 10.05 -15.89
C PRO A 217 3.71 10.99 -14.70
N ILE A 218 2.82 10.59 -13.79
CA ILE A 218 2.39 11.40 -12.64
C ILE A 218 3.53 11.65 -11.65
N ASN A 219 4.45 10.69 -11.48
CA ASN A 219 5.56 10.79 -10.52
C ASN A 219 6.95 10.69 -11.17
N SER A 220 7.05 10.88 -12.50
CA SER A 220 8.33 10.86 -13.22
C SER A 220 9.34 11.91 -12.74
N TYR A 221 8.88 12.96 -12.10
CA TYR A 221 9.71 14.00 -11.46
C TYR A 221 10.60 13.44 -10.31
N LEU A 222 10.30 12.26 -9.81
CA LEU A 222 11.08 11.57 -8.77
C LEU A 222 12.28 10.79 -9.33
N GLU A 223 12.34 10.56 -10.66
CA GLU A 223 13.39 9.77 -11.30
C GLU A 223 14.81 10.20 -10.89
N PRO A 224 15.21 11.49 -10.91
CA PRO A 224 16.57 11.88 -10.57
C PRO A 224 16.95 11.58 -9.11
N LEU A 225 15.97 11.64 -8.19
CA LEU A 225 16.20 11.31 -6.79
C LEU A 225 16.41 9.81 -6.60
N PHE A 226 15.59 8.99 -7.24
CA PHE A 226 15.76 7.55 -7.17
C PHE A 226 16.99 7.07 -7.96
N ALA A 227 17.39 7.76 -9.03
CA ALA A 227 18.66 7.50 -9.72
C ALA A 227 19.85 7.67 -8.77
N GLU A 228 19.84 8.70 -7.93
CA GLU A 228 20.87 8.89 -6.89
C GLU A 228 20.81 7.79 -5.81
N ALA A 229 19.63 7.43 -5.33
CA ALA A 229 19.48 6.41 -4.28
C ALA A 229 19.89 5.01 -4.75
N PHE A 230 19.61 4.69 -6.01
CA PHE A 230 19.88 3.38 -6.62
C PHE A 230 21.15 3.37 -7.49
N ALA A 231 22.01 4.39 -7.39
CA ALA A 231 23.21 4.50 -8.20
C ALA A 231 24.07 3.23 -8.24
N PRO A 232 24.29 2.46 -7.15
CA PRO A 232 25.05 1.22 -7.21
C PRO A 232 24.41 0.14 -8.08
N LEU A 233 23.09 0.02 -8.08
CA LEU A 233 22.34 -0.93 -8.91
C LEU A 233 22.36 -0.54 -10.38
N ILE A 234 22.29 0.77 -10.66
CA ILE A 234 22.35 1.32 -12.02
C ILE A 234 23.76 1.14 -12.58
N ALA A 235 24.80 1.48 -11.82
CA ALA A 235 26.19 1.32 -12.22
C ALA A 235 26.59 -0.15 -12.43
N GLY A 236 25.98 -1.08 -11.67
CA GLY A 236 26.16 -2.52 -11.84
C GLY A 236 25.44 -3.11 -13.06
N GLY A 237 24.63 -2.33 -13.79
CA GLY A 237 23.86 -2.81 -14.94
C GLY A 237 22.58 -3.60 -14.57
N TYR A 238 22.13 -3.54 -13.30
CA TYR A 238 21.01 -4.35 -12.80
C TYR A 238 19.67 -3.63 -12.79
N LEU A 239 19.70 -2.30 -12.91
CA LEU A 239 18.52 -1.43 -12.91
C LEU A 239 18.64 -0.37 -14.00
N ARG A 240 17.55 -0.13 -14.72
CA ARG A 240 17.34 1.04 -15.57
C ARG A 240 16.08 1.75 -15.17
N LEU A 241 16.18 3.06 -14.95
CA LEU A 241 15.07 3.95 -14.67
C LEU A 241 14.63 4.61 -15.99
N LEU A 242 13.36 4.50 -16.31
CA LEU A 242 12.80 4.90 -17.61
C LEU A 242 11.57 5.78 -17.37
N THR A 243 11.35 6.74 -18.28
CA THR A 243 10.19 7.63 -18.26
C THR A 243 9.40 7.55 -19.56
N GLY A 244 8.11 7.84 -19.50
CA GLY A 244 7.21 7.85 -20.66
C GLY A 244 5.77 7.50 -20.30
N GLY A 245 4.88 7.68 -21.25
CA GLY A 245 3.45 7.40 -21.10
C GLY A 245 3.08 5.95 -21.35
N ALA A 246 1.82 5.74 -21.78
CA ALA A 246 1.26 4.41 -22.00
C ALA A 246 1.93 3.68 -23.18
N MET A 247 2.27 4.42 -24.26
CA MET A 247 2.94 3.86 -25.45
C MET A 247 4.30 3.26 -25.09
N VAL A 248 5.09 3.96 -24.24
CA VAL A 248 6.37 3.44 -23.75
C VAL A 248 6.15 2.20 -22.88
N GLY A 249 5.14 2.22 -21.98
CA GLY A 249 4.79 1.06 -21.16
C GLY A 249 4.43 -0.16 -21.98
N PHE A 250 3.59 0.01 -23.01
CA PHE A 250 3.20 -1.06 -23.93
C PHE A 250 4.41 -1.60 -24.70
N TYR A 251 5.27 -0.70 -25.22
CA TYR A 251 6.49 -1.09 -25.91
C TYR A 251 7.41 -1.96 -25.05
N LEU A 252 7.68 -1.52 -23.81
CA LEU A 252 8.52 -2.27 -22.87
C LEU A 252 7.91 -3.65 -22.54
N ALA A 253 6.60 -3.70 -22.30
CA ALA A 253 5.91 -4.95 -21.96
C ALA A 253 6.02 -6.02 -23.06
N HIS A 254 6.08 -5.60 -24.35
CA HIS A 254 6.14 -6.49 -25.51
C HIS A 254 7.55 -6.64 -26.10
N HIS A 255 8.57 -5.99 -25.49
CA HIS A 255 9.91 -6.02 -26.05
C HIS A 255 10.54 -7.42 -25.92
N PRO A 256 11.23 -7.95 -26.97
CA PRO A 256 11.76 -9.32 -26.96
C PRO A 256 12.85 -9.57 -25.90
N ALA A 257 13.54 -8.51 -25.41
CA ALA A 257 14.50 -8.64 -24.31
C ALA A 257 13.85 -8.72 -22.93
N VAL A 258 12.54 -8.60 -22.79
CA VAL A 258 11.79 -8.69 -21.52
C VAL A 258 11.21 -10.09 -21.36
N ASP A 259 11.49 -10.75 -20.22
CA ASP A 259 11.00 -12.11 -19.93
C ASP A 259 9.65 -12.09 -19.20
N CYS A 260 9.41 -11.07 -18.38
CA CYS A 260 8.19 -10.95 -17.59
C CYS A 260 7.85 -9.46 -17.34
N VAL A 261 6.60 -9.21 -16.98
CA VAL A 261 6.10 -7.86 -16.73
C VAL A 261 5.49 -7.81 -15.32
N HIS A 262 5.71 -6.70 -14.62
CA HIS A 262 5.01 -6.35 -13.39
C HIS A 262 4.36 -4.98 -13.54
N LEU A 263 3.09 -4.87 -13.17
CA LEU A 263 2.34 -3.62 -13.19
C LEU A 263 1.88 -3.29 -11.77
N THR A 264 2.18 -2.09 -11.28
CA THR A 264 1.43 -1.46 -10.21
C THR A 264 0.66 -0.29 -10.79
N GLY A 265 -0.67 -0.41 -10.90
CA GLY A 265 -1.45 0.56 -11.66
C GLY A 265 -2.96 0.35 -11.66
N SER A 266 -3.63 0.81 -12.72
CA SER A 266 -5.08 0.71 -12.84
C SER A 266 -5.53 -0.60 -13.51
N ARG A 267 -6.78 -0.98 -13.22
CA ARG A 267 -7.48 -2.07 -13.89
C ARG A 267 -7.47 -1.92 -15.41
N GLU A 268 -7.70 -0.71 -15.89
CA GLU A 268 -7.76 -0.44 -17.34
C GLU A 268 -6.42 -0.74 -18.01
N THR A 269 -5.31 -0.34 -17.40
CA THR A 269 -3.96 -0.65 -17.90
C THR A 269 -3.69 -2.16 -17.87
N TYR A 270 -4.10 -2.83 -16.81
CA TYR A 270 -3.98 -4.29 -16.68
C TYR A 270 -4.75 -5.02 -17.80
N GLU A 271 -6.02 -4.66 -18.00
CA GLU A 271 -6.89 -5.24 -19.05
C GLU A 271 -6.37 -4.94 -20.46
N GLN A 272 -5.85 -3.73 -20.72
CA GLN A 272 -5.25 -3.35 -21.99
C GLN A 272 -4.01 -4.18 -22.33
N LEU A 273 -3.15 -4.45 -21.36
CA LEU A 273 -1.97 -5.30 -21.55
C LEU A 273 -2.36 -6.75 -21.81
N LEU A 274 -3.35 -7.28 -21.10
CA LEU A 274 -3.82 -8.65 -21.30
C LEU A 274 -4.53 -8.86 -22.62
N ALA A 275 -5.41 -7.91 -23.00
CA ALA A 275 -6.24 -8.05 -24.19
C ALA A 275 -5.54 -7.62 -25.47
N GLY A 276 -4.57 -6.68 -25.38
CA GLY A 276 -3.73 -6.12 -26.45
C GLY A 276 -4.42 -5.76 -27.73
N PRO A 277 -3.91 -5.31 -28.80
CA PRO A 277 -3.20 -6.04 -29.84
C PRO A 277 -1.70 -5.69 -29.90
N PRO A 278 -0.79 -6.66 -29.81
CA PRO A 278 -1.02 -8.05 -29.46
C PRO A 278 -1.28 -8.23 -27.95
N PRO A 279 -1.96 -9.31 -27.52
CA PRO A 279 -2.07 -9.64 -26.10
C PRO A 279 -0.69 -10.01 -25.53
N LEU A 280 -0.49 -9.78 -24.23
CA LEU A 280 0.75 -10.11 -23.58
C LEU A 280 0.92 -11.65 -23.48
N ASP A 281 2.05 -12.16 -23.96
CA ASP A 281 2.34 -13.60 -24.14
C ASP A 281 3.36 -14.16 -23.14
N ARG A 282 3.66 -13.43 -22.08
CA ARG A 282 4.69 -13.76 -21.06
C ARG A 282 4.14 -13.65 -19.65
N PRO A 283 4.87 -14.18 -18.63
CA PRO A 283 4.46 -14.04 -17.23
C PRO A 283 4.19 -12.59 -16.85
N PHE A 284 2.99 -12.35 -16.32
CA PHE A 284 2.51 -11.02 -15.98
C PHE A 284 1.95 -11.02 -14.56
N THR A 285 2.51 -10.18 -13.71
CA THR A 285 2.00 -9.96 -12.36
C THR A 285 1.54 -8.50 -12.23
N ALA A 286 0.48 -8.28 -11.45
CA ALA A 286 -0.06 -6.94 -11.29
C ALA A 286 -0.62 -6.73 -9.88
N GLU A 287 -0.34 -5.58 -9.30
CA GLU A 287 -1.07 -4.99 -8.20
C GLU A 287 -1.95 -3.88 -8.78
N VAL A 288 -3.25 -4.08 -8.71
CA VAL A 288 -4.26 -3.10 -9.04
C VAL A 288 -5.12 -2.83 -7.81
N GLY A 289 -5.78 -1.71 -7.74
CA GLY A 289 -6.59 -1.35 -6.58
C GLY A 289 -7.76 -2.30 -6.29
N ASN A 290 -8.60 -1.90 -5.37
CA ASN A 290 -9.86 -2.58 -5.05
C ASN A 290 -10.86 -1.62 -4.39
N VAL A 291 -12.10 -2.07 -4.25
CA VAL A 291 -13.06 -1.44 -3.34
C VAL A 291 -12.81 -1.98 -1.93
N THR A 292 -11.90 -1.34 -1.20
CA THR A 292 -11.48 -1.79 0.14
C THR A 292 -12.65 -1.72 1.12
N PRO A 293 -13.19 -2.85 1.63
CA PRO A 293 -14.19 -2.85 2.68
C PRO A 293 -13.58 -2.48 4.03
N ALA A 294 -14.34 -1.73 4.83
CA ALA A 294 -14.13 -1.53 6.26
C ALA A 294 -15.35 -2.09 7.01
N ILE A 295 -15.24 -3.30 7.52
CA ILE A 295 -16.32 -4.01 8.22
C ILE A 295 -16.31 -3.57 9.69
N ILE A 296 -17.37 -2.85 10.11
CA ILE A 296 -17.50 -2.36 11.49
C ILE A 296 -18.35 -3.32 12.28
N VAL A 297 -17.72 -4.16 13.09
CA VAL A 297 -18.42 -5.19 13.87
C VAL A 297 -19.07 -4.56 15.11
N PRO A 298 -20.38 -4.75 15.32
CA PRO A 298 -21.08 -4.30 16.51
C PRO A 298 -20.46 -4.85 17.79
N GLY A 299 -20.40 -4.01 18.83
CA GLY A 299 -19.83 -4.44 20.11
C GLY A 299 -20.26 -3.53 21.25
N PRO A 300 -19.88 -3.87 22.49
CA PRO A 300 -20.17 -3.08 23.69
C PRO A 300 -19.18 -1.89 23.81
N TRP A 301 -19.21 -1.01 22.81
CA TRP A 301 -18.31 0.12 22.75
C TRP A 301 -18.63 1.14 23.85
N LYS A 302 -17.58 1.63 24.51
CA LYS A 302 -17.71 2.70 25.49
C LYS A 302 -17.96 4.05 24.81
N PRO A 303 -18.48 5.06 25.53
CA PRO A 303 -18.87 6.35 24.91
C PRO A 303 -17.80 7.08 24.11
N ALA A 304 -16.50 6.91 24.42
CA ALA A 304 -15.40 7.55 23.69
C ALA A 304 -14.89 6.71 22.50
N GLU A 305 -15.29 5.47 22.38
CA GLU A 305 -14.74 4.54 21.39
C GLU A 305 -15.27 4.78 19.97
N PRO A 306 -16.54 5.16 19.74
CA PRO A 306 -17.01 5.55 18.42
C PRO A 306 -16.18 6.67 17.80
N GLU A 307 -15.81 7.69 18.58
CA GLU A 307 -14.95 8.77 18.12
C GLU A 307 -13.54 8.29 17.79
N ALA A 308 -12.92 7.52 18.68
CA ALA A 308 -11.56 7.01 18.48
C ALA A 308 -11.46 6.13 17.21
N GLN A 309 -12.45 5.26 16.97
CA GLN A 309 -12.49 4.43 15.78
C GLN A 309 -12.83 5.24 14.52
N ALA A 310 -13.67 6.27 14.64
CA ALA A 310 -13.95 7.18 13.53
C ALA A 310 -12.71 8.00 13.13
N VAL A 311 -11.90 8.47 14.10
CA VAL A 311 -10.60 9.12 13.82
C VAL A 311 -9.65 8.17 13.11
N ALA A 312 -9.55 6.91 13.56
CA ALA A 312 -8.70 5.91 12.91
C ALA A 312 -9.14 5.67 11.47
N LEU A 313 -10.43 5.40 11.23
CA LEU A 313 -10.95 5.16 9.90
C LEU A 313 -10.81 6.39 8.98
N ALA A 314 -11.08 7.60 9.49
CA ALA A 314 -10.89 8.83 8.75
C ALA A 314 -9.41 9.04 8.37
N THR A 315 -8.48 8.78 9.31
CA THR A 315 -7.05 8.81 9.01
C THR A 315 -6.71 7.90 7.83
N TRP A 316 -7.21 6.66 7.83
CA TRP A 316 -6.95 5.71 6.75
C TRP A 316 -7.56 6.15 5.42
N ALA A 317 -8.72 6.78 5.46
CA ALA A 317 -9.43 7.26 4.27
C ALA A 317 -8.76 8.49 3.62
N VAL A 318 -8.20 9.41 4.42
CA VAL A 318 -7.63 10.67 3.90
C VAL A 318 -6.14 10.61 3.61
N PHE A 319 -5.46 9.53 4.02
CA PHE A 319 -4.04 9.34 3.74
C PHE A 319 -3.77 9.52 2.25
N ASN A 320 -2.74 10.30 1.90
CA ASN A 320 -2.40 10.66 0.53
C ASN A 320 -3.58 11.26 -0.28
N GLY A 321 -4.51 11.96 0.38
CA GLY A 321 -5.71 12.50 -0.28
C GLY A 321 -6.73 11.44 -0.71
N GLY A 322 -6.65 10.23 -0.16
CA GLY A 322 -7.44 9.09 -0.57
C GLY A 322 -6.87 8.36 -1.81
N TYR A 323 -5.73 8.79 -2.37
CA TYR A 323 -5.11 8.16 -3.55
C TYR A 323 -4.21 6.99 -3.15
N LEU A 324 -4.78 6.01 -2.44
CA LEU A 324 -4.11 4.76 -2.08
C LEU A 324 -5.00 3.57 -2.47
N CYS A 325 -4.39 2.53 -3.03
CA CYS A 325 -5.04 1.28 -3.45
C CYS A 325 -5.73 0.52 -2.30
N HIS A 326 -5.39 0.84 -1.06
CA HIS A 326 -5.93 0.25 0.17
C HIS A 326 -6.66 1.25 1.07
N ALA A 327 -6.95 2.45 0.59
CA ALA A 327 -7.80 3.37 1.34
C ALA A 327 -9.21 2.76 1.47
N PRO A 328 -9.85 2.82 2.67
CA PRO A 328 -11.23 2.37 2.81
C PRO A 328 -12.12 3.03 1.77
N ARG A 329 -12.88 2.21 1.02
CA ARG A 329 -13.83 2.68 0.00
C ARG A 329 -15.26 2.40 0.38
N MET A 330 -15.48 1.33 1.16
CA MET A 330 -16.82 0.90 1.53
C MET A 330 -16.90 0.61 3.03
N ILE A 331 -17.65 1.42 3.76
CA ILE A 331 -17.97 1.19 5.17
C ILE A 331 -19.16 0.23 5.22
N ILE A 332 -19.00 -0.92 5.89
CA ILE A 332 -20.04 -1.93 6.03
C ILE A 332 -20.47 -2.01 7.49
N GLN A 333 -21.74 -1.72 7.78
CA GLN A 333 -22.27 -1.69 9.14
C GLN A 333 -23.47 -2.63 9.27
N HIS A 334 -23.75 -3.06 10.51
CA HIS A 334 -24.99 -3.75 10.83
C HIS A 334 -26.13 -2.74 10.94
N ARG A 335 -27.23 -2.94 10.19
CA ARG A 335 -28.35 -1.98 10.10
C ARG A 335 -28.96 -1.64 11.45
N GLN A 336 -29.08 -2.63 12.33
CA GLN A 336 -29.72 -2.49 13.65
C GLN A 336 -28.72 -2.18 14.78
N TRP A 337 -27.44 -1.91 14.46
CA TRP A 337 -26.47 -1.54 15.49
C TRP A 337 -26.81 -0.17 16.08
N ALA A 338 -26.99 -0.12 17.39
CA ALA A 338 -27.43 1.10 18.08
C ALA A 338 -26.49 2.31 17.87
N LEU A 339 -25.19 2.06 17.70
CA LEU A 339 -24.18 3.11 17.50
C LEU A 339 -23.91 3.44 16.03
N ARG A 340 -24.60 2.80 15.07
CA ARG A 340 -24.35 2.99 13.62
C ARG A 340 -24.35 4.46 13.21
N HIS A 341 -25.40 5.17 13.55
CA HIS A 341 -25.56 6.59 13.16
C HIS A 341 -24.61 7.51 13.95
N GLU A 342 -24.35 7.19 15.22
CA GLU A 342 -23.38 7.96 16.00
C GLU A 342 -21.98 7.81 15.42
N PHE A 343 -21.54 6.59 15.15
CA PHE A 343 -20.24 6.33 14.54
C PHE A 343 -20.08 7.05 13.18
N LEU A 344 -21.08 6.92 12.29
CA LEU A 344 -21.04 7.58 10.98
C LEU A 344 -21.05 9.11 11.11
N GLY A 345 -21.85 9.66 12.02
CA GLY A 345 -21.89 11.10 12.29
C GLY A 345 -20.56 11.63 12.85
N ARG A 346 -19.85 10.88 13.72
CA ARG A 346 -18.50 11.22 14.18
C ARG A 346 -17.50 11.21 13.02
N PHE A 347 -17.57 10.18 12.18
CA PHE A 347 -16.73 10.07 10.98
C PHE A 347 -16.93 11.26 10.03
N GLU A 348 -18.19 11.66 9.76
CA GLU A 348 -18.52 12.84 8.96
C GLU A 348 -17.98 14.14 9.58
N GLN A 349 -18.10 14.32 10.90
CA GLN A 349 -17.57 15.50 11.61
C GLN A 349 -16.05 15.60 11.48
N ILE A 350 -15.33 14.48 11.61
CA ILE A 350 -13.87 14.43 11.48
C ILE A 350 -13.46 14.77 10.05
N LEU A 351 -14.10 14.20 9.04
CA LEU A 351 -13.82 14.53 7.64
C LEU A 351 -14.14 16.01 7.33
N ALA A 352 -15.24 16.56 7.88
CA ALA A 352 -15.60 17.96 7.70
C ALA A 352 -14.56 18.92 8.31
N ALA A 353 -13.88 18.52 9.39
CA ALA A 353 -12.81 19.28 10.01
C ALA A 353 -11.43 19.04 9.37
N THR A 354 -11.29 18.02 8.54
CA THR A 354 -10.03 17.67 7.89
C THR A 354 -9.80 18.55 6.65
N PRO A 355 -8.64 19.21 6.51
CA PRO A 355 -8.31 19.98 5.33
C PRO A 355 -8.46 19.16 4.04
N THR A 356 -9.13 19.74 3.06
CA THR A 356 -9.25 19.15 1.72
C THR A 356 -7.91 19.22 0.98
N ARG A 357 -7.78 18.45 -0.09
CA ARG A 357 -6.55 18.39 -0.89
C ARG A 357 -6.84 18.56 -2.37
N ARG A 358 -5.84 19.02 -3.09
CA ARG A 358 -5.89 19.11 -4.55
C ARG A 358 -6.28 17.81 -5.20
N ALA A 359 -7.11 17.87 -6.24
CA ALA A 359 -7.41 16.74 -7.14
C ALA A 359 -6.24 16.52 -8.12
N TRP A 360 -5.10 16.10 -7.59
CA TRP A 360 -3.85 15.96 -8.38
C TRP A 360 -3.79 14.68 -9.23
N TYR A 361 -4.60 13.68 -8.89
CA TYR A 361 -4.63 12.41 -9.64
C TYR A 361 -5.62 12.51 -10.82
N PRO A 362 -5.21 12.07 -12.04
CA PRO A 362 -6.06 12.18 -13.23
C PRO A 362 -7.41 11.47 -13.07
N GLY A 363 -8.47 12.08 -13.59
CA GLY A 363 -9.82 11.53 -13.57
C GLY A 363 -10.63 11.80 -12.30
N SER A 364 -10.02 12.37 -11.24
CA SER A 364 -10.71 12.61 -9.95
C SER A 364 -11.93 13.52 -10.06
N GLU A 365 -11.85 14.60 -10.84
CA GLU A 365 -12.98 15.51 -11.06
C GLU A 365 -14.12 14.84 -11.82
N ALA A 366 -13.79 14.02 -12.84
CA ALA A 366 -14.80 13.27 -13.59
C ALA A 366 -15.49 12.22 -12.71
N THR A 367 -14.72 11.53 -11.86
CA THR A 367 -15.26 10.59 -10.86
C THR A 367 -16.20 11.30 -9.89
N TYR A 368 -15.80 12.45 -9.36
CA TYR A 368 -16.64 13.26 -8.48
C TYR A 368 -17.96 13.66 -9.16
N ALA A 369 -17.89 14.18 -10.39
CA ALA A 369 -19.08 14.54 -11.16
C ALA A 369 -20.03 13.35 -11.41
N ALA A 370 -19.47 12.17 -11.70
CA ALA A 370 -20.24 10.94 -11.89
C ALA A 370 -20.97 10.50 -10.61
N ILE A 371 -20.30 10.58 -9.45
CA ILE A 371 -20.91 10.28 -8.15
C ILE A 371 -22.09 11.23 -7.87
N LEU A 372 -21.90 12.54 -8.07
CA LEU A 372 -22.98 13.53 -7.87
C LEU A 372 -24.16 13.34 -8.83
N ALA A 373 -23.91 12.89 -10.05
CA ALA A 373 -24.97 12.63 -11.03
C ALA A 373 -25.80 11.37 -10.71
N ARG A 374 -25.17 10.37 -10.06
CA ARG A 374 -25.84 9.09 -9.73
C ARG A 374 -26.61 9.15 -8.43
N HIS A 375 -26.09 9.86 -7.41
CA HIS A 375 -26.62 9.79 -6.05
C HIS A 375 -27.23 11.11 -5.62
N ALA A 376 -28.45 11.07 -5.08
CA ALA A 376 -29.14 12.24 -4.56
C ALA A 376 -28.64 12.64 -3.15
N ASP A 377 -28.27 11.66 -2.31
CA ASP A 377 -27.75 11.88 -0.96
C ASP A 377 -26.22 11.72 -0.96
N VAL A 378 -25.51 12.82 -1.21
CA VAL A 378 -24.04 12.87 -1.20
C VAL A 378 -23.58 13.85 -0.13
N ARG A 379 -22.84 13.36 0.84
CA ARG A 379 -22.18 14.20 1.88
C ARG A 379 -20.89 14.76 1.30
N ARG A 380 -20.83 16.07 1.18
CA ARG A 380 -19.65 16.84 0.72
C ARG A 380 -19.04 17.51 1.94
N LEU A 381 -17.93 16.96 2.44
CA LEU A 381 -17.35 17.28 3.73
C LEU A 381 -16.05 18.06 3.56
N GLY A 382 -15.79 19.02 4.45
CA GLY A 382 -14.67 19.95 4.36
C GLY A 382 -14.99 21.20 3.53
N LEU A 383 -14.00 22.07 3.43
CA LEU A 383 -14.10 23.37 2.73
C LEU A 383 -13.08 23.40 1.58
N PRO A 384 -13.43 22.89 0.39
CA PRO A 384 -12.49 22.79 -0.71
C PRO A 384 -12.11 24.15 -1.27
N GLY A 385 -10.80 24.38 -1.43
CA GLY A 385 -10.23 25.49 -2.17
C GLY A 385 -10.28 25.26 -3.69
N LYS A 386 -9.67 26.19 -4.43
CA LYS A 386 -9.60 26.08 -5.90
C LYS A 386 -8.80 24.84 -6.33
N GLY A 387 -9.42 23.96 -7.12
CA GLY A 387 -8.81 22.72 -7.61
C GLY A 387 -8.74 21.60 -6.55
N GLU A 388 -9.42 21.76 -5.42
CA GLU A 388 -9.58 20.73 -4.40
C GLU A 388 -10.95 20.07 -4.52
N LEU A 389 -11.05 18.82 -4.05
CA LEU A 389 -12.31 18.10 -3.91
C LEU A 389 -12.68 17.95 -2.44
N PRO A 390 -13.98 18.01 -2.09
CA PRO A 390 -14.43 17.68 -0.75
C PRO A 390 -14.25 16.20 -0.48
N TRP A 391 -14.08 15.82 0.78
CA TRP A 391 -14.26 14.44 1.20
C TRP A 391 -15.70 14.04 0.92
N THR A 392 -15.89 13.04 0.10
CA THR A 392 -17.20 12.70 -0.46
C THR A 392 -17.64 11.35 0.07
N LEU A 393 -18.76 11.32 0.79
CA LEU A 393 -19.37 10.10 1.34
C LEU A 393 -20.78 9.93 0.76
N VAL A 394 -21.05 8.75 0.23
CA VAL A 394 -22.39 8.32 -0.19
C VAL A 394 -22.92 7.33 0.86
N PRO A 395 -23.81 7.77 1.78
CA PRO A 395 -24.34 6.88 2.82
C PRO A 395 -25.52 6.07 2.31
N ASN A 396 -25.87 5.01 3.05
CA ASN A 396 -27.05 4.18 2.85
C ASN A 396 -27.19 3.58 1.44
N LEU A 397 -26.08 3.19 0.83
CA LEU A 397 -26.12 2.45 -0.43
C LEU A 397 -26.90 1.15 -0.25
N ASP A 398 -27.78 0.83 -1.21
CA ASP A 398 -28.55 -0.41 -1.19
C ASP A 398 -27.60 -1.59 -1.49
N PRO A 399 -27.39 -2.52 -0.54
CA PRO A 399 -26.50 -3.66 -0.75
C PRO A 399 -26.99 -4.62 -1.85
N GLU A 400 -28.27 -4.54 -2.26
CA GLU A 400 -28.84 -5.36 -3.32
C GLU A 400 -28.74 -4.71 -4.71
N ASP A 401 -28.36 -3.43 -4.82
CA ASP A 401 -28.14 -2.78 -6.13
C ASP A 401 -26.92 -3.37 -6.84
N ALA A 402 -27.19 -4.23 -7.85
CA ALA A 402 -26.16 -4.90 -8.63
C ALA A 402 -25.35 -3.94 -9.52
N ASP A 403 -25.95 -2.80 -9.86
CA ASP A 403 -25.38 -1.81 -10.78
C ASP A 403 -24.71 -0.63 -10.05
N GLU A 404 -24.51 -0.75 -8.72
CA GLU A 404 -23.86 0.29 -7.93
C GLU A 404 -22.38 0.44 -8.30
N PRO A 405 -21.96 1.57 -8.93
CA PRO A 405 -20.58 1.75 -9.34
C PRO A 405 -19.60 1.76 -8.16
N LEU A 406 -20.01 2.24 -6.96
CA LEU A 406 -19.17 2.26 -5.77
C LEU A 406 -18.87 0.84 -5.25
N PHE A 407 -19.60 -0.19 -5.68
CA PHE A 407 -19.29 -1.60 -5.41
C PHE A 407 -18.42 -2.22 -6.50
N THR A 408 -18.62 -1.84 -7.76
CA THR A 408 -18.11 -2.58 -8.93
C THR A 408 -16.82 -2.01 -9.53
N ARG A 409 -16.37 -0.84 -9.07
CA ARG A 409 -15.09 -0.24 -9.45
C ARG A 409 -14.46 0.58 -8.34
N GLU A 410 -13.15 0.66 -8.34
CA GLU A 410 -12.44 1.57 -7.44
C GLU A 410 -12.66 3.03 -7.87
N HIS A 411 -13.14 3.84 -6.95
CA HIS A 411 -13.23 5.29 -7.11
C HIS A 411 -12.02 5.93 -6.44
N PHE A 412 -10.93 6.05 -7.22
CA PHE A 412 -9.63 6.45 -6.72
C PHE A 412 -9.60 7.94 -6.36
N GLY A 413 -9.55 8.26 -5.06
CA GLY A 413 -9.60 9.64 -4.57
C GLY A 413 -10.36 9.78 -3.23
N PRO A 414 -10.84 11.00 -2.92
CA PRO A 414 -11.52 11.31 -1.65
C PRO A 414 -12.99 10.81 -1.64
N PHE A 415 -13.25 9.56 -2.05
CA PHE A 415 -14.59 9.02 -2.28
C PHE A 415 -14.82 7.76 -1.45
N LEU A 416 -15.95 7.72 -0.73
CA LEU A 416 -16.36 6.61 0.12
C LEU A 416 -17.86 6.31 -0.08
N GLY A 417 -18.21 5.03 0.06
CA GLY A 417 -19.58 4.57 0.22
C GLY A 417 -19.82 4.01 1.62
N GLU A 418 -21.05 4.02 2.06
CA GLU A 418 -21.48 3.29 3.26
C GLU A 418 -22.73 2.48 2.93
N THR A 419 -22.74 1.23 3.39
CA THR A 419 -23.91 0.34 3.30
C THR A 419 -24.17 -0.33 4.63
N ALA A 420 -25.43 -0.70 4.85
CA ALA A 420 -25.86 -1.41 6.07
C ALA A 420 -26.54 -2.72 5.72
N LEU A 421 -26.02 -3.80 6.32
CA LEU A 421 -26.55 -5.14 6.14
C LEU A 421 -27.50 -5.52 7.27
N ASP A 422 -28.64 -6.14 6.91
CA ASP A 422 -29.54 -6.74 7.88
C ASP A 422 -29.00 -8.10 8.34
N ALA A 423 -29.03 -8.33 9.64
CA ALA A 423 -28.69 -9.64 10.22
C ALA A 423 -29.41 -9.81 11.57
N PRO A 424 -29.73 -11.04 11.99
CA PRO A 424 -30.41 -11.27 13.26
C PRO A 424 -29.51 -11.07 14.49
N ASP A 425 -28.21 -11.24 14.33
CA ASP A 425 -27.20 -11.09 15.37
C ASP A 425 -25.83 -10.73 14.79
N VAL A 426 -24.85 -10.47 15.68
CA VAL A 426 -23.49 -10.05 15.30
C VAL A 426 -22.74 -11.13 14.53
N ALA A 427 -22.90 -12.40 14.90
CA ALA A 427 -22.23 -13.51 14.20
C ALA A 427 -22.72 -13.61 12.75
N SER A 428 -24.05 -13.58 12.56
CA SER A 428 -24.67 -13.58 11.24
C SER A 428 -24.31 -12.32 10.42
N PHE A 429 -24.13 -11.16 11.09
CA PHE A 429 -23.65 -9.94 10.41
C PHE A 429 -22.25 -10.14 9.85
N ILE A 430 -21.34 -10.71 10.63
CA ILE A 430 -19.95 -10.98 10.16
C ILE A 430 -20.00 -11.89 8.93
N ASP A 431 -20.74 -13.00 8.98
CA ASP A 431 -20.86 -13.94 7.86
C ASP A 431 -21.44 -13.25 6.60
N ARG A 432 -22.48 -12.40 6.75
CA ARG A 432 -23.05 -11.62 5.63
C ARG A 432 -22.10 -10.57 5.09
N ALA A 433 -21.35 -9.89 5.96
CA ALA A 433 -20.36 -8.90 5.54
C ALA A 433 -19.24 -9.54 4.72
N VAL A 434 -18.80 -10.75 5.08
CA VAL A 434 -17.82 -11.53 4.30
C VAL A 434 -18.38 -11.87 2.92
N VAL A 435 -19.62 -12.37 2.84
CA VAL A 435 -20.27 -12.68 1.56
C VAL A 435 -20.41 -11.42 0.71
N PHE A 436 -20.89 -10.31 1.28
CA PHE A 436 -20.99 -9.03 0.57
C PHE A 436 -19.63 -8.54 0.05
N ALA A 437 -18.61 -8.55 0.90
CA ALA A 437 -17.27 -8.14 0.51
C ALA A 437 -16.69 -9.02 -0.63
N ASN A 438 -16.85 -10.33 -0.53
CA ASN A 438 -16.32 -11.26 -1.51
C ASN A 438 -17.06 -11.28 -2.85
N GLU A 439 -18.39 -11.06 -2.84
CA GLU A 439 -19.23 -11.31 -4.02
C GLU A 439 -19.76 -10.03 -4.67
N ARG A 440 -19.77 -8.89 -3.93
CA ARG A 440 -20.32 -7.62 -4.42
C ARG A 440 -19.27 -6.56 -4.68
N LEU A 441 -18.17 -6.55 -3.89
CA LEU A 441 -17.12 -5.54 -4.03
C LEU A 441 -16.05 -6.01 -5.02
N TRP A 442 -15.69 -5.11 -5.94
CA TRP A 442 -14.64 -5.40 -6.91
C TRP A 442 -13.26 -5.38 -6.28
N GLY A 443 -12.42 -6.35 -6.69
CA GLY A 443 -11.01 -6.43 -6.34
C GLY A 443 -10.75 -7.24 -5.07
N ARG A 444 -9.47 -7.61 -4.84
CA ARG A 444 -9.05 -8.57 -3.82
C ARG A 444 -7.75 -8.18 -3.13
N LEU A 445 -7.43 -6.88 -3.11
CA LEU A 445 -6.15 -6.41 -2.58
C LEU A 445 -6.18 -6.36 -1.05
N ALA A 446 -7.09 -5.59 -0.48
CA ALA A 446 -7.08 -5.31 0.96
C ALA A 446 -8.48 -5.18 1.56
N ALA A 447 -8.65 -5.60 2.82
CA ALA A 447 -9.85 -5.44 3.63
C ALA A 447 -9.50 -5.02 5.06
N ALA A 448 -10.40 -4.28 5.72
CA ALA A 448 -10.26 -3.91 7.12
C ALA A 448 -11.46 -4.42 7.95
N ILE A 449 -11.19 -4.88 9.17
CA ILE A 449 -12.19 -5.26 10.17
C ILE A 449 -11.94 -4.44 11.43
N VAL A 450 -12.97 -3.76 11.93
CA VAL A 450 -12.94 -3.09 13.24
C VAL A 450 -13.78 -3.91 14.20
N VAL A 451 -13.15 -4.51 15.20
CA VAL A 451 -13.82 -5.39 16.16
C VAL A 451 -13.35 -5.15 17.59
N HIS A 452 -14.30 -4.93 18.50
CA HIS A 452 -13.99 -4.75 19.92
C HIS A 452 -13.66 -6.11 20.58
N PRO A 453 -12.61 -6.22 21.41
CA PRO A 453 -12.19 -7.50 22.00
C PRO A 453 -13.26 -8.14 22.88
N GLU A 454 -14.11 -7.36 23.57
CA GLU A 454 -15.21 -7.89 24.36
C GLU A 454 -16.27 -8.60 23.50
N THR A 455 -16.46 -8.15 22.25
CA THR A 455 -17.37 -8.80 21.29
C THR A 455 -16.92 -10.24 20.99
N LEU A 456 -15.62 -10.47 20.96
CA LEU A 456 -15.03 -11.79 20.70
C LEU A 456 -15.05 -12.72 21.93
N ARG A 457 -15.62 -12.30 23.08
CA ARG A 457 -15.87 -13.20 24.22
C ARG A 457 -17.08 -14.11 23.99
N ASP A 458 -18.03 -13.71 23.16
CA ASP A 458 -19.08 -14.62 22.71
C ASP A 458 -18.47 -15.69 21.79
N PRO A 459 -18.57 -16.99 22.13
CA PRO A 459 -17.96 -18.05 21.32
C PRO A 459 -18.50 -18.11 19.89
N ARG A 460 -19.79 -17.75 19.66
CA ARG A 460 -20.39 -17.74 18.31
C ARG A 460 -19.82 -16.62 17.47
N VAL A 461 -19.67 -15.43 18.06
CA VAL A 461 -19.07 -14.28 17.38
C VAL A 461 -17.59 -14.53 17.09
N ARG A 462 -16.87 -15.11 18.05
CA ARG A 462 -15.48 -15.52 17.84
C ARG A 462 -15.35 -16.51 16.67
N ALA A 463 -16.18 -17.55 16.64
CA ALA A 463 -16.17 -18.51 15.55
C ALA A 463 -16.50 -17.88 14.19
N ALA A 464 -17.45 -16.93 14.14
CA ALA A 464 -17.75 -16.17 12.92
C ALA A 464 -16.57 -15.27 12.50
N TYR A 465 -15.91 -14.62 13.44
CA TYR A 465 -14.71 -13.82 13.18
C TYR A 465 -13.53 -14.67 12.65
N GLU A 466 -13.28 -15.83 13.24
CA GLU A 466 -12.23 -16.75 12.78
C GLU A 466 -12.53 -17.26 11.36
N ARG A 467 -13.81 -17.60 11.08
CA ARG A 467 -14.24 -17.90 9.69
C ARG A 467 -14.05 -16.71 8.76
N ALA A 468 -14.38 -15.48 9.21
CA ALA A 468 -14.20 -14.30 8.39
C ALA A 468 -12.74 -14.09 7.96
N LEU A 469 -11.75 -14.29 8.85
CA LEU A 469 -10.35 -14.24 8.49
C LEU A 469 -9.97 -15.31 7.47
N PHE A 470 -10.58 -16.49 7.57
CA PHE A 470 -10.35 -17.59 6.63
C PHE A 470 -11.03 -17.34 5.28
N ASP A 471 -12.32 -16.92 5.27
CA ASP A 471 -13.17 -16.86 4.09
C ASP A 471 -13.00 -15.56 3.28
N LEU A 472 -12.52 -14.46 3.88
CA LEU A 472 -12.24 -13.23 3.14
C LEU A 472 -11.15 -13.45 2.09
N ARG A 473 -11.49 -13.17 0.85
CA ARG A 473 -10.63 -13.35 -0.33
C ARG A 473 -9.88 -12.06 -0.67
N TYR A 474 -9.09 -11.58 0.28
CA TYR A 474 -8.24 -10.40 0.16
C TYR A 474 -6.79 -10.74 0.50
N GLY A 475 -5.86 -10.21 -0.27
CA GLY A 475 -4.42 -10.46 -0.07
C GLY A 475 -3.89 -9.88 1.25
N THR A 476 -4.54 -8.84 1.77
CA THR A 476 -4.26 -8.30 3.10
C THR A 476 -5.57 -8.09 3.87
N ILE A 477 -5.66 -8.65 5.07
CA ILE A 477 -6.76 -8.43 6.02
C ILE A 477 -6.19 -7.72 7.24
N ALA A 478 -6.68 -6.53 7.53
CA ALA A 478 -6.22 -5.72 8.67
C ALA A 478 -7.31 -5.63 9.74
N VAL A 479 -7.00 -6.08 10.96
CA VAL A 479 -7.91 -6.03 12.11
C VAL A 479 -7.49 -4.93 13.04
N ASN A 480 -8.37 -3.94 13.26
CA ASN A 480 -8.12 -2.77 14.10
C ASN A 480 -6.88 -1.95 13.71
N THR A 481 -6.47 -2.04 12.45
CA THR A 481 -5.34 -1.29 11.90
C THR A 481 -5.55 -1.00 10.42
N HIS A 482 -4.68 -0.15 9.87
CA HIS A 482 -4.69 0.21 8.46
C HIS A 482 -4.08 -0.91 7.60
N PRO A 483 -4.70 -1.32 6.48
CA PRO A 483 -4.13 -2.35 5.61
C PRO A 483 -2.71 -2.04 5.11
N GLY A 484 -2.40 -0.76 4.88
CA GLY A 484 -1.06 -0.31 4.51
C GLY A 484 0.04 -0.59 5.53
N ALA A 485 -0.30 -0.98 6.77
CA ALA A 485 0.67 -1.46 7.75
C ALA A 485 1.41 -2.73 7.28
N SER A 486 0.84 -3.47 6.31
CA SER A 486 1.51 -4.60 5.65
C SER A 486 2.77 -4.17 4.88
N TYR A 487 2.71 -3.02 4.18
CA TYR A 487 3.91 -2.44 3.56
C TYR A 487 5.00 -2.17 4.60
N TYR A 488 4.62 -1.54 5.73
CA TYR A 488 5.57 -1.27 6.80
C TYR A 488 6.14 -2.55 7.40
N ALA A 489 5.32 -3.57 7.62
CA ALA A 489 5.80 -4.87 8.12
C ALA A 489 6.89 -5.46 7.21
N GLY A 490 6.76 -5.35 5.89
CA GLY A 490 7.77 -5.71 4.89
C GLY A 490 8.09 -7.21 4.76
N MET A 491 7.85 -7.97 5.81
CA MET A 491 7.96 -9.46 5.82
C MET A 491 6.72 -10.13 5.26
N THR A 492 5.57 -9.44 5.27
CA THR A 492 4.30 -9.86 4.67
C THR A 492 4.34 -9.71 3.16
N GLY A 493 3.58 -10.51 2.43
CA GLY A 493 3.28 -10.25 1.02
C GLY A 493 2.24 -9.14 0.89
N TRP A 494 2.35 -8.33 -0.16
CA TRP A 494 1.36 -7.34 -0.58
C TRP A 494 0.96 -7.60 -2.02
N GLY A 495 -0.30 -7.87 -2.26
CA GLY A 495 -0.85 -8.17 -3.59
C GLY A 495 -2.27 -8.70 -3.50
N ALA A 496 -2.89 -9.01 -4.63
CA ALA A 496 -4.23 -9.56 -4.67
C ALA A 496 -4.28 -11.00 -4.12
N PHE A 497 -5.39 -11.36 -3.50
CA PHE A 497 -5.67 -12.76 -3.15
C PHE A 497 -5.60 -13.65 -4.40
N PRO A 498 -4.90 -14.79 -4.35
CA PRO A 498 -4.66 -15.62 -5.53
C PRO A 498 -5.93 -16.30 -6.06
N GLY A 499 -5.94 -16.55 -7.36
CA GLY A 499 -7.03 -17.21 -8.07
C GLY A 499 -8.04 -16.23 -8.69
N ALA A 500 -8.42 -16.45 -9.94
CA ALA A 500 -9.37 -15.60 -10.66
C ALA A 500 -10.82 -15.99 -10.33
N LEU A 501 -11.66 -15.01 -9.99
CA LEU A 501 -13.10 -15.15 -9.88
C LEU A 501 -13.79 -14.47 -11.08
N ALA A 502 -14.93 -14.99 -11.51
CA ALA A 502 -15.60 -14.48 -12.72
C ALA A 502 -16.01 -13.00 -12.64
N HIS A 503 -16.42 -12.53 -11.45
CA HIS A 503 -16.80 -11.14 -11.18
C HIS A 503 -15.62 -10.22 -10.88
N ASP A 504 -14.43 -10.79 -10.65
CA ASP A 504 -13.21 -10.13 -10.20
C ASP A 504 -12.17 -9.99 -11.31
N ARG A 505 -12.63 -10.03 -12.56
CA ARG A 505 -11.75 -9.84 -13.71
C ARG A 505 -11.00 -8.52 -13.57
N GLY A 506 -9.68 -8.57 -13.79
CA GLY A 506 -8.83 -7.40 -13.65
C GLY A 506 -8.39 -7.06 -12.23
N ALA A 507 -8.63 -7.93 -11.24
CA ALA A 507 -8.18 -7.71 -9.85
C ALA A 507 -6.67 -7.86 -9.65
N GLY A 508 -5.92 -8.23 -10.68
CA GLY A 508 -4.47 -8.45 -10.62
C GLY A 508 -4.09 -9.82 -10.06
N GLU A 509 -2.83 -10.16 -10.16
CA GLU A 509 -2.22 -11.38 -9.63
C GLU A 509 -0.75 -11.12 -9.32
N GLY A 510 -0.23 -11.68 -8.23
CA GLY A 510 1.15 -11.48 -7.79
C GLY A 510 1.25 -10.73 -6.48
N MET A 511 2.48 -10.46 -6.07
CA MET A 511 2.76 -9.71 -4.85
C MET A 511 4.07 -8.95 -4.95
N VAL A 512 4.27 -8.03 -4.00
CA VAL A 512 5.52 -7.36 -3.66
C VAL A 512 5.79 -7.45 -2.16
N CYS A 513 6.81 -6.80 -1.63
CA CYS A 513 7.28 -6.96 -0.25
C CYS A 513 7.86 -8.36 0.02
N ASN A 514 7.36 -9.12 1.00
CA ASN A 514 7.75 -10.51 1.28
C ASN A 514 9.27 -10.69 1.53
N ALA A 515 9.85 -9.89 2.43
CA ALA A 515 11.27 -10.05 2.78
C ALA A 515 11.59 -11.42 3.41
N ALA A 516 10.58 -12.14 3.93
CA ALA A 516 10.71 -13.53 4.35
C ALA A 516 10.92 -14.51 3.18
N MET A 517 10.72 -14.05 1.94
CA MET A 517 10.86 -14.85 0.71
C MET A 517 10.06 -16.16 0.75
N LEU A 518 8.83 -16.10 1.26
CA LEU A 518 7.90 -17.23 1.26
C LEU A 518 7.36 -17.45 -0.16
N ARG A 519 7.41 -18.69 -0.69
CA ARG A 519 7.13 -18.96 -2.11
C ARG A 519 5.65 -18.92 -2.47
N SER A 520 4.78 -19.36 -1.58
CA SER A 520 3.36 -19.57 -1.88
C SER A 520 2.43 -18.96 -0.82
N PRO A 521 2.56 -17.67 -0.48
CA PRO A 521 1.60 -17.03 0.40
C PRO A 521 0.24 -16.90 -0.29
N GLU A 522 -0.83 -16.99 0.50
CA GLU A 522 -2.19 -16.74 0.06
C GLU A 522 -2.63 -15.33 0.45
N LYS A 523 -2.44 -15.00 1.73
CA LYS A 523 -2.82 -13.70 2.29
C LYS A 523 -1.96 -13.33 3.50
N SER A 524 -1.99 -12.06 3.84
CA SER A 524 -1.41 -11.51 5.07
C SER A 524 -2.53 -11.07 6.01
N VAL A 525 -2.44 -11.42 7.30
CA VAL A 525 -3.40 -11.01 8.34
C VAL A 525 -2.67 -10.17 9.36
N LEU A 526 -3.08 -8.91 9.51
CA LEU A 526 -2.54 -7.99 10.51
C LEU A 526 -3.57 -7.78 11.60
N THR A 527 -3.14 -7.81 12.85
CA THR A 527 -4.00 -7.53 14.00
C THR A 527 -3.32 -6.51 14.90
N ALA A 528 -4.06 -5.49 15.32
CA ALA A 528 -3.62 -4.52 16.30
C ALA A 528 -4.65 -4.39 17.43
N ARG A 529 -4.28 -3.65 18.48
CA ARG A 529 -5.22 -3.34 19.56
C ARG A 529 -6.36 -2.47 19.05
N PHE A 530 -7.56 -2.72 19.55
CA PHE A 530 -8.73 -1.88 19.29
C PHE A 530 -8.51 -0.43 19.76
N HIS A 531 -7.77 -0.25 20.86
CA HIS A 531 -7.31 1.04 21.32
C HIS A 531 -5.84 1.21 20.97
N PRO A 532 -5.48 1.95 19.92
CA PRO A 532 -4.08 2.22 19.63
C PRO A 532 -3.44 3.01 20.78
N LEU A 533 -2.29 2.55 21.25
CA LEU A 533 -1.51 3.26 22.27
C LEU A 533 -0.80 4.45 21.61
N GLY A 534 -1.22 5.66 22.01
CA GLY A 534 -0.71 6.90 21.41
C GLY A 534 -1.14 7.08 19.96
N ALA A 535 -1.36 8.28 19.55
CA ALA A 535 -1.89 8.56 18.22
C ALA A 535 -0.98 9.49 17.39
N PRO A 536 0.38 9.35 17.43
CA PRO A 536 1.23 10.30 16.73
C PRO A 536 1.08 10.25 15.20
N LEU A 537 0.49 9.17 14.67
CA LEU A 537 0.25 8.98 13.24
C LEU A 537 -1.21 9.19 12.83
N MET A 538 -2.10 9.57 13.76
CA MET A 538 -3.51 9.82 13.50
C MET A 538 -3.77 11.28 13.12
N LEU A 539 -4.89 11.53 12.46
CA LEU A 539 -5.37 12.88 12.18
C LEU A 539 -5.39 13.74 13.45
N GLY A 540 -5.03 15.02 13.31
CA GLY A 540 -4.92 15.95 14.43
C GLY A 540 -3.57 15.93 15.16
N SER A 541 -2.70 14.95 14.91
CA SER A 541 -1.36 14.93 15.49
C SER A 541 -0.40 15.87 14.77
N HIS A 542 0.14 16.85 15.48
CA HIS A 542 1.21 17.73 14.98
C HIS A 542 2.60 17.05 15.03
N ALA A 543 2.73 15.91 15.73
CA ALA A 543 4.00 15.19 15.86
C ALA A 543 4.33 14.31 14.66
N MET A 544 3.37 14.01 13.79
CA MET A 544 3.51 13.03 12.74
C MET A 544 4.75 13.25 11.85
N PRO A 545 5.08 14.45 11.35
CA PRO A 545 6.29 14.65 10.52
C PRO A 545 7.57 14.28 11.28
N LEU A 546 7.69 14.72 12.53
CA LEU A 546 8.87 14.42 13.36
C LEU A 546 8.97 12.93 13.67
N VAL A 547 7.88 12.29 14.06
CA VAL A 547 7.83 10.87 14.41
C VAL A 547 8.17 10.01 13.19
N ALA A 548 7.58 10.29 12.04
CA ALA A 548 7.83 9.55 10.82
C ALA A 548 9.29 9.72 10.34
N ARG A 549 9.86 10.92 10.45
CA ARG A 549 11.28 11.16 10.16
C ARG A 549 12.20 10.39 11.12
N ARG A 550 11.92 10.42 12.44
CA ARG A 550 12.68 9.66 13.43
C ARG A 550 12.56 8.15 13.21
N LEU A 551 11.41 7.70 12.73
CA LEU A 551 11.22 6.32 12.33
C LEU A 551 12.15 5.94 11.15
N ALA A 552 12.26 6.79 10.13
CA ALA A 552 13.18 6.57 9.01
C ALA A 552 14.65 6.48 9.48
N GLU A 553 15.08 7.40 10.36
CA GLU A 553 16.42 7.39 10.96
C GLU A 553 16.65 6.10 11.80
N ALA A 554 15.66 5.67 12.58
CA ALA A 554 15.74 4.44 13.38
C ALA A 554 15.77 3.18 12.53
N GLN A 555 15.04 3.16 11.40
CA GLN A 555 15.10 2.04 10.46
C GLN A 555 16.43 1.95 9.72
N ALA A 556 17.06 3.09 9.39
CA ALA A 556 18.38 3.08 8.75
C ALA A 556 19.50 2.66 9.72
N HIS A 557 19.42 3.11 10.97
CA HIS A 557 20.44 2.90 12.00
C HIS A 557 19.81 2.42 13.31
N PRO A 558 19.35 1.16 13.40
CA PRO A 558 18.73 0.63 14.61
C PRO A 558 19.70 0.66 15.79
N SER A 559 19.35 1.39 16.85
CA SER A 559 20.14 1.49 18.07
C SER A 559 19.27 1.94 19.24
N PRO A 560 19.68 1.72 20.50
CA PRO A 560 18.96 2.25 21.66
C PRO A 560 18.77 3.78 21.60
N LEU A 561 19.74 4.52 21.04
CA LEU A 561 19.66 5.96 20.90
C LEU A 561 18.58 6.40 19.91
N THR A 562 18.51 5.76 18.74
CA THR A 562 17.49 6.08 17.73
C THR A 562 16.10 5.65 18.18
N ALA A 563 15.97 4.53 18.88
CA ALA A 563 14.73 4.11 19.53
C ALA A 563 14.27 5.11 20.60
N ALA A 564 15.17 5.58 21.46
CA ALA A 564 14.85 6.59 22.47
C ALA A 564 14.39 7.91 21.83
N ARG A 565 15.06 8.39 20.77
CA ARG A 565 14.67 9.59 20.03
C ARG A 565 13.28 9.46 19.40
N LEU A 566 12.96 8.31 18.84
CA LEU A 566 11.64 8.00 18.28
C LEU A 566 10.57 8.03 19.40
N THR A 567 10.83 7.38 20.52
CA THR A 567 9.91 7.37 21.67
C THR A 567 9.67 8.77 22.23
N ILE A 568 10.72 9.60 22.40
CA ILE A 568 10.58 10.98 22.84
C ILE A 568 9.73 11.80 21.86
N ALA A 569 9.96 11.65 20.54
CA ALA A 569 9.16 12.32 19.54
C ALA A 569 7.68 11.89 19.59
N ALA A 570 7.41 10.62 19.80
CA ALA A 570 6.04 10.08 19.92
C ALA A 570 5.32 10.58 21.19
N LEU A 571 6.03 10.71 22.31
CA LEU A 571 5.48 11.19 23.59
C LEU A 571 5.33 12.73 23.62
N GLY A 572 6.25 13.46 22.99
CA GLY A 572 6.24 14.95 22.96
C GLY A 572 5.16 15.56 22.07
N GLY A 573 4.53 14.79 21.22
CA GLY A 573 3.45 15.24 20.34
C GLY A 573 2.05 15.22 20.93
N GLY A 574 1.90 14.88 22.19
CA GLY A 574 0.63 14.85 22.92
C GLY A 574 0.42 16.05 23.86
N ALA A 575 1.25 17.11 23.77
CA ALA A 575 1.14 18.33 24.56
C ALA A 575 0.69 19.50 23.71
#